data_9f6a6c60e3de64d1d74ee984c7cdbc95
#
_entry.id   9f6a6c60e3de64d1d74ee984c7cdbc95
#
_cell.length_a   1.000
_cell.length_b   1.000
_cell.length_c   1.000
_cell.angle_alpha   90.00
_cell.angle_beta   90.00
_cell.angle_gamma   90.00
#
_symmetry.space_group_name_H-M   'P 1'
#
loop_
_entity.id
_entity.type
_entity.pdbx_description
1 polymer ?
#
loop_
_entity_poly.entity_id
_entity_poly.type
_entity_poly.pdbx_seq_one_letter_code
_entity_poly.pdbx_strand_id
1 'polypeptide(L)'
;REEGSAVSRAARIVEALRTVHYQSARVGMLCLALTSQSDPAIMKVVEKVEAQNPSGEVQGQASLAIAMMLKGLGDDPEIMEKRIGHLRSAIIKAHEVEVGDTTVSKLAMDEIFIIQNLTKGRTAPDAIGRDSSGEPFKLSMLKGKVIVLAFWHTRMREAERGLSLLSKLHEQHGQRGVDLIGVTSDSLAVLRGLRANNTIPWRNFSDEDGRIHSQFRVRDLPIVYVLDAERKIRYIGGPGSFVDLTVEGMLAK
;
A
#
# COMPACT_ATOMS: atom_id res chain seq x y z
N ARG A 1 33.83 11.27 5.99
CA ARG A 1 34.03 10.88 7.44
C ARG A 1 32.70 10.65 8.18
N GLU A 2 31.56 11.16 7.69
CA GLU A 2 30.25 11.02 8.36
C GLU A 2 29.54 9.70 8.03
N GLU A 3 29.69 9.15 6.83
CA GLU A 3 29.07 7.87 6.44
C GLU A 3 29.61 6.68 7.25
N GLY A 4 30.88 6.62 7.51
CA GLY A 4 31.47 5.58 8.37
C GLY A 4 30.98 5.61 9.82
N SER A 5 30.60 6.79 10.34
CA SER A 5 30.05 6.96 11.70
C SER A 5 28.60 6.47 11.80
N ALA A 6 27.77 6.65 10.76
CA ALA A 6 26.37 6.22 10.76
C ALA A 6 26.26 4.69 10.67
N VAL A 7 27.02 4.04 9.82
CA VAL A 7 27.09 2.57 9.72
C VAL A 7 27.58 1.95 11.03
N SER A 8 28.60 2.54 11.68
CA SER A 8 29.10 2.11 13.00
C SER A 8 28.04 2.24 14.10
N ARG A 9 27.16 3.26 14.03
CA ARG A 9 26.11 3.48 15.02
C ARG A 9 24.96 2.48 14.85
N ALA A 10 24.51 2.23 13.63
CA ALA A 10 23.49 1.24 13.33
C ALA A 10 23.93 -0.17 13.72
N ALA A 11 25.14 -0.56 13.37
CA ALA A 11 25.70 -1.86 13.75
C ALA A 11 25.76 -2.05 15.28
N ARG A 12 26.12 -1.02 16.05
CA ARG A 12 26.12 -1.09 17.51
C ARG A 12 24.71 -1.24 18.09
N ILE A 13 23.70 -0.57 17.51
CA ILE A 13 22.31 -0.71 17.93
C ILE A 13 21.84 -2.15 17.68
N VAL A 14 22.08 -2.68 16.50
CA VAL A 14 21.73 -4.07 16.13
C VAL A 14 22.39 -5.06 17.08
N GLU A 15 23.66 -4.90 17.40
CA GLU A 15 24.39 -5.79 18.31
C GLU A 15 23.87 -5.69 19.75
N ALA A 16 23.58 -4.49 20.24
CA ALA A 16 23.00 -4.29 21.57
C ALA A 16 21.59 -4.92 21.69
N LEU A 17 20.77 -4.79 20.64
CA LEU A 17 19.48 -5.44 20.57
C LEU A 17 19.63 -6.97 20.55
N ARG A 18 20.57 -7.49 19.78
CA ARG A 18 20.81 -8.93 19.64
C ARG A 18 21.31 -9.58 20.93
N THR A 19 22.11 -8.90 21.73
CA THR A 19 22.81 -9.49 22.88
C THR A 19 22.11 -9.23 24.22
N VAL A 20 21.62 -8.01 24.46
CA VAL A 20 21.16 -7.57 25.77
C VAL A 20 19.68 -7.18 25.79
N HIS A 21 19.20 -6.46 24.76
CA HIS A 21 17.90 -5.82 24.81
C HIS A 21 16.75 -6.60 24.18
N TYR A 22 17.00 -7.75 23.54
CA TYR A 22 15.94 -8.55 22.89
C TYR A 22 14.85 -9.02 23.87
N GLN A 23 15.14 -9.08 25.17
CA GLN A 23 14.17 -9.44 26.23
C GLN A 23 13.45 -8.23 26.85
N SER A 24 13.78 -7.01 26.43
CA SER A 24 13.15 -5.79 26.95
C SER A 24 11.67 -5.72 26.57
N ALA A 25 10.81 -5.29 27.49
CA ALA A 25 9.40 -5.01 27.21
C ALA A 25 9.20 -3.84 26.22
N ARG A 26 10.19 -3.00 25.99
CA ARG A 26 10.12 -1.83 25.09
C ARG A 26 10.61 -2.11 23.67
N VAL A 27 11.19 -3.29 23.40
CA VAL A 27 11.80 -3.58 22.10
C VAL A 27 10.78 -3.76 20.99
N GLY A 28 9.53 -4.09 21.29
CA GLY A 28 8.48 -4.33 20.31
C GLY A 28 8.22 -3.12 19.40
N MET A 29 8.07 -1.92 19.96
CA MET A 29 7.91 -0.68 19.17
C MET A 29 9.14 -0.37 18.32
N LEU A 30 10.34 -0.72 18.79
CA LEU A 30 11.56 -0.57 18.01
C LEU A 30 11.59 -1.54 16.84
N CYS A 31 11.12 -2.78 16.98
CA CYS A 31 10.97 -3.72 15.88
C CYS A 31 10.08 -3.13 14.75
N LEU A 32 8.96 -2.50 15.13
CA LEU A 32 8.06 -1.84 14.17
C LEU A 32 8.73 -0.64 13.47
N ALA A 33 9.52 0.14 14.19
CA ALA A 33 10.26 1.28 13.62
C ALA A 33 11.38 0.85 12.64
N LEU A 34 11.88 -0.39 12.75
CA LEU A 34 12.94 -0.93 11.90
C LEU A 34 12.42 -1.55 10.58
N THR A 35 11.13 -1.62 10.36
CA THR A 35 10.53 -2.27 9.18
C THR A 35 10.92 -1.64 7.84
N SER A 36 11.33 -0.38 7.83
CA SER A 36 11.81 0.34 6.65
C SER A 36 13.28 0.02 6.29
N GLN A 37 14.00 -0.70 7.14
CA GLN A 37 15.39 -1.03 6.93
C GLN A 37 15.53 -2.36 6.18
N SER A 38 16.35 -2.38 5.13
CA SER A 38 16.56 -3.57 4.28
C SER A 38 17.78 -4.42 4.71
N ASP A 39 18.33 -4.20 5.91
CA ASP A 39 19.49 -4.94 6.40
C ASP A 39 19.06 -6.33 6.92
N PRO A 40 19.58 -7.43 6.36
CA PRO A 40 19.29 -8.79 6.84
C PRO A 40 19.67 -9.05 8.31
N ALA A 41 20.62 -8.29 8.86
CA ALA A 41 20.97 -8.38 10.27
C ALA A 41 19.84 -7.92 11.18
N ILE A 42 19.06 -6.93 10.73
CA ILE A 42 17.90 -6.44 11.47
C ILE A 42 16.81 -7.50 11.52
N MET A 43 16.54 -8.18 10.39
CA MET A 43 15.57 -9.28 10.34
C MET A 43 15.90 -10.35 11.40
N LYS A 44 17.16 -10.79 11.48
CA LYS A 44 17.61 -11.79 12.47
C LYS A 44 17.40 -11.33 13.92
N VAL A 45 17.56 -10.04 14.19
CA VAL A 45 17.30 -9.49 15.52
C VAL A 45 15.81 -9.52 15.84
N VAL A 46 14.96 -9.12 14.91
CA VAL A 46 13.50 -9.14 15.07
C VAL A 46 12.98 -10.57 15.25
N GLU A 47 13.49 -11.54 14.47
CA GLU A 47 13.21 -12.97 14.63
C GLU A 47 13.61 -13.47 16.03
N LYS A 48 14.75 -13.04 16.55
CA LYS A 48 15.18 -13.38 17.92
C LYS A 48 14.23 -12.80 18.96
N VAL A 49 13.78 -11.56 18.80
CA VAL A 49 12.78 -10.93 19.69
C VAL A 49 11.47 -11.73 19.65
N GLU A 50 10.98 -12.08 18.45
CA GLU A 50 9.76 -12.89 18.30
C GLU A 50 9.85 -14.22 19.03
N ALA A 51 10.99 -14.91 18.91
CA ALA A 51 11.19 -16.25 19.46
C ALA A 51 11.48 -16.28 20.97
N GLN A 52 12.13 -15.26 21.52
CA GLN A 52 12.76 -15.34 22.85
C GLN A 52 12.36 -14.22 23.82
N ASN A 53 11.57 -13.23 23.40
CA ASN A 53 11.10 -12.21 24.34
C ASN A 53 10.08 -12.82 25.32
N PRO A 54 10.16 -12.50 26.62
CA PRO A 54 9.24 -13.04 27.63
C PRO A 54 7.81 -12.50 27.52
N SER A 55 7.59 -11.35 26.84
CA SER A 55 6.27 -10.74 26.64
C SER A 55 5.65 -11.21 25.34
N GLY A 56 4.46 -11.82 25.41
CA GLY A 56 3.65 -12.19 24.25
C GLY A 56 3.32 -10.98 23.36
N GLU A 57 3.02 -9.83 23.95
CA GLU A 57 2.74 -8.59 23.19
C GLU A 57 3.95 -8.14 22.35
N VAL A 58 5.15 -8.19 22.95
CA VAL A 58 6.39 -7.86 22.23
C VAL A 58 6.67 -8.86 21.11
N GLN A 59 6.44 -10.15 21.36
CA GLN A 59 6.51 -11.18 20.32
C GLN A 59 5.55 -10.87 19.16
N GLY A 60 4.30 -10.48 19.47
CA GLY A 60 3.31 -10.11 18.45
C GLY A 60 3.70 -8.86 17.66
N GLN A 61 4.27 -7.85 18.30
CA GLN A 61 4.83 -6.67 17.62
C GLN A 61 6.00 -7.06 16.70
N ALA A 62 6.88 -7.95 17.14
CA ALA A 62 7.97 -8.48 16.31
C ALA A 62 7.43 -9.30 15.14
N SER A 63 6.39 -10.13 15.34
CA SER A 63 5.71 -10.85 14.26
C SER A 63 5.16 -9.88 13.20
N LEU A 64 4.48 -8.79 13.60
CA LEU A 64 4.02 -7.78 12.65
C LEU A 64 5.20 -7.16 11.89
N ALA A 65 6.28 -6.83 12.60
CA ALA A 65 7.47 -6.25 11.97
C ALA A 65 8.08 -7.19 10.92
N ILE A 66 8.23 -8.49 11.21
CA ILE A 66 8.72 -9.50 10.25
C ILE A 66 7.81 -9.54 9.01
N ALA A 67 6.49 -9.60 9.20
CA ALA A 67 5.54 -9.62 8.09
C ALA A 67 5.66 -8.37 7.19
N MET A 68 5.90 -7.20 7.78
CA MET A 68 6.11 -5.95 7.03
C MET A 68 7.45 -5.93 6.30
N MET A 69 8.52 -6.47 6.90
CA MET A 69 9.83 -6.60 6.24
C MET A 69 9.77 -7.59 5.07
N LEU A 70 9.10 -8.73 5.24
CA LEU A 70 8.89 -9.73 4.18
C LEU A 70 8.11 -9.15 2.97
N LYS A 71 7.24 -8.15 3.19
CA LYS A 71 6.52 -7.45 2.11
C LYS A 71 7.48 -6.84 1.09
N GLY A 72 8.64 -6.35 1.53
CA GLY A 72 9.67 -5.79 0.66
C GLY A 72 10.37 -6.81 -0.24
N LEU A 73 10.23 -8.12 0.03
CA LEU A 73 10.84 -9.19 -0.75
C LEU A 73 9.98 -9.67 -1.94
N GLY A 74 8.74 -9.19 -2.07
CA GLY A 74 7.86 -9.51 -3.18
C GLY A 74 6.66 -10.36 -2.82
N ASP A 75 5.94 -10.81 -3.88
CA ASP A 75 4.64 -11.50 -3.79
C ASP A 75 4.75 -13.00 -4.14
N ASP A 76 5.92 -13.60 -3.93
CA ASP A 76 6.09 -15.04 -4.07
C ASP A 76 5.15 -15.80 -3.11
N PRO A 77 4.50 -16.90 -3.54
CA PRO A 77 3.56 -17.65 -2.71
C PRO A 77 4.13 -18.11 -1.37
N GLU A 78 5.41 -18.53 -1.33
CA GLU A 78 6.06 -18.97 -0.09
C GLU A 78 6.28 -17.78 0.86
N ILE A 79 6.69 -16.62 0.32
CA ILE A 79 6.83 -15.39 1.10
C ILE A 79 5.46 -14.96 1.64
N MET A 80 4.41 -15.00 0.82
CA MET A 80 3.06 -14.62 1.25
C MET A 80 2.52 -15.54 2.34
N GLU A 81 2.78 -16.85 2.28
CA GLU A 81 2.39 -17.79 3.32
C GLU A 81 3.09 -17.51 4.64
N LYS A 82 4.41 -17.27 4.61
CA LYS A 82 5.18 -16.84 5.80
C LYS A 82 4.63 -15.55 6.39
N ARG A 83 4.35 -14.54 5.54
CA ARG A 83 3.74 -13.28 5.99
C ARG A 83 2.41 -13.52 6.71
N ILE A 84 1.52 -14.32 6.15
CA ILE A 84 0.23 -14.65 6.77
C ILE A 84 0.44 -15.33 8.14
N GLY A 85 1.41 -16.23 8.27
CA GLY A 85 1.76 -16.88 9.53
C GLY A 85 2.13 -15.85 10.61
N HIS A 86 3.05 -14.94 10.31
CA HIS A 86 3.46 -13.88 11.22
C HIS A 86 2.33 -12.89 11.53
N LEU A 87 1.50 -12.53 10.55
CA LEU A 87 0.34 -11.65 10.77
C LEU A 87 -0.68 -12.29 11.71
N ARG A 88 -0.94 -13.59 11.59
CA ARG A 88 -1.80 -14.32 12.52
C ARG A 88 -1.22 -14.36 13.93
N SER A 89 0.09 -14.60 14.06
CA SER A 89 0.80 -14.53 15.34
C SER A 89 0.66 -13.14 15.99
N ALA A 90 0.81 -12.08 15.20
CA ALA A 90 0.65 -10.70 15.67
C ALA A 90 -0.77 -10.43 16.21
N ILE A 91 -1.82 -10.89 15.51
CA ILE A 91 -3.21 -10.76 15.94
C ILE A 91 -3.43 -11.47 17.28
N ILE A 92 -2.92 -12.70 17.42
CA ILE A 92 -3.14 -13.51 18.62
C ILE A 92 -2.41 -12.94 19.83
N LYS A 93 -1.14 -12.53 19.63
CA LYS A 93 -0.24 -12.15 20.75
C LYS A 93 -0.32 -10.68 21.15
N ALA A 94 -0.68 -9.78 20.22
CA ALA A 94 -0.64 -8.33 20.44
C ALA A 94 -1.95 -7.64 20.01
N HIS A 95 -3.09 -8.27 20.30
CA HIS A 95 -4.41 -7.86 19.81
C HIS A 95 -4.74 -6.38 20.10
N GLU A 96 -4.52 -5.92 21.33
CA GLU A 96 -4.88 -4.57 21.78
C GLU A 96 -3.69 -3.62 21.85
N VAL A 97 -2.50 -4.06 21.44
CA VAL A 97 -1.31 -3.19 21.48
C VAL A 97 -1.47 -2.05 20.48
N GLU A 98 -1.45 -0.83 21.00
CA GLU A 98 -1.58 0.39 20.21
C GLU A 98 -0.31 0.70 19.41
N VAL A 99 -0.50 1.16 18.17
CA VAL A 99 0.55 1.63 17.26
C VAL A 99 0.03 2.89 16.57
N GLY A 100 0.43 4.05 17.06
CA GLY A 100 -0.13 5.33 16.60
C GLY A 100 -1.62 5.43 16.94
N ASP A 101 -2.45 5.63 15.95
CA ASP A 101 -3.92 5.75 16.03
C ASP A 101 -4.68 4.43 15.78
N THR A 102 -3.97 3.31 15.75
CA THR A 102 -4.53 1.99 15.44
C THR A 102 -3.93 0.90 16.35
N THR A 103 -4.26 -0.37 16.12
CA THR A 103 -3.71 -1.50 16.88
C THR A 103 -2.91 -2.44 15.98
N VAL A 104 -2.03 -3.25 16.60
CA VAL A 104 -1.28 -4.32 15.93
C VAL A 104 -2.22 -5.27 15.19
N SER A 105 -3.32 -5.69 15.83
CA SER A 105 -4.29 -6.59 15.20
C SER A 105 -4.98 -5.96 13.99
N LYS A 106 -5.34 -4.68 14.06
CA LYS A 106 -5.97 -3.97 12.93
C LYS A 106 -5.01 -3.86 11.75
N LEU A 107 -3.74 -3.52 12.00
CA LEU A 107 -2.69 -3.49 10.97
C LEU A 107 -2.50 -4.86 10.33
N ALA A 108 -2.42 -5.91 11.14
CA ALA A 108 -2.23 -7.28 10.66
C ALA A 108 -3.44 -7.79 9.85
N MET A 109 -4.67 -7.49 10.29
CA MET A 109 -5.89 -7.84 9.54
C MET A 109 -5.96 -7.12 8.20
N ASP A 110 -5.59 -5.83 8.14
CA ASP A 110 -5.55 -5.09 6.88
C ASP A 110 -4.51 -5.68 5.92
N GLU A 111 -3.33 -6.09 6.39
CA GLU A 111 -2.32 -6.75 5.55
C GLU A 111 -2.79 -8.13 5.05
N ILE A 112 -3.45 -8.94 5.89
CA ILE A 112 -4.06 -10.19 5.44
C ILE A 112 -5.10 -9.93 4.35
N PHE A 113 -5.96 -8.93 4.53
CA PHE A 113 -6.95 -8.54 3.53
C PHE A 113 -6.29 -8.15 2.21
N ILE A 114 -5.19 -7.34 2.26
CA ILE A 114 -4.42 -6.95 1.07
C ILE A 114 -3.88 -8.20 0.36
N ILE A 115 -3.24 -9.11 1.08
CA ILE A 115 -2.69 -10.36 0.49
C ILE A 115 -3.78 -11.19 -0.19
N GLN A 116 -4.96 -11.29 0.42
CA GLN A 116 -6.03 -12.12 -0.09
C GLN A 116 -6.82 -11.50 -1.24
N ASN A 117 -6.94 -10.16 -1.28
CA ASN A 117 -7.90 -9.48 -2.16
C ASN A 117 -7.28 -8.42 -3.07
N LEU A 118 -6.12 -7.85 -2.72
CA LEU A 118 -5.58 -6.67 -3.40
C LEU A 118 -4.18 -6.91 -4.00
N THR A 119 -3.75 -8.16 -4.17
CA THR A 119 -2.49 -8.50 -4.83
C THR A 119 -2.70 -8.80 -6.32
N LYS A 120 -1.61 -8.81 -7.08
CA LYS A 120 -1.60 -9.15 -8.51
C LYS A 120 -2.30 -10.48 -8.77
N GLY A 121 -3.16 -10.51 -9.79
CA GLY A 121 -3.97 -11.68 -10.17
C GLY A 121 -5.32 -11.78 -9.46
N ARG A 122 -5.55 -11.05 -8.36
CA ARG A 122 -6.85 -10.99 -7.68
C ARG A 122 -7.81 -10.07 -8.42
N THR A 123 -9.11 -10.34 -8.31
CA THR A 123 -10.12 -9.44 -8.83
C THR A 123 -10.29 -8.26 -7.89
N ALA A 124 -10.10 -7.04 -8.40
CA ALA A 124 -10.26 -5.82 -7.62
C ALA A 124 -11.70 -5.67 -7.10
N PRO A 125 -11.89 -5.16 -5.88
CA PRO A 125 -13.21 -4.81 -5.38
C PRO A 125 -13.96 -3.89 -6.35
N ASP A 126 -15.29 -3.97 -6.38
CA ASP A 126 -16.09 -3.05 -7.19
C ASP A 126 -16.24 -1.72 -6.44
N ALA A 127 -15.48 -0.71 -6.85
CA ALA A 127 -15.66 0.64 -6.33
C ALA A 127 -17.03 1.17 -6.76
N ILE A 128 -17.84 1.58 -5.78
CA ILE A 128 -19.20 2.09 -5.98
C ILE A 128 -19.32 3.45 -5.30
N GLY A 129 -19.74 4.47 -6.06
CA GLY A 129 -19.85 5.82 -5.53
C GLY A 129 -20.56 6.75 -6.51
N ARG A 130 -20.26 8.04 -6.39
CA ARG A 130 -20.69 9.07 -7.35
C ARG A 130 -19.46 9.64 -8.05
N ASP A 131 -19.63 9.98 -9.32
CA ASP A 131 -18.57 10.65 -10.05
C ASP A 131 -18.54 12.17 -9.80
N SER A 132 -17.57 12.85 -10.43
CA SER A 132 -17.42 14.31 -10.33
C SER A 132 -18.62 15.12 -10.86
N SER A 133 -19.55 14.50 -11.59
CA SER A 133 -20.82 15.10 -12.00
C SER A 133 -21.93 14.85 -10.99
N GLY A 134 -21.71 13.96 -10.00
CA GLY A 134 -22.70 13.53 -9.02
C GLY A 134 -23.51 12.30 -9.43
N GLU A 135 -23.22 11.75 -10.62
CA GLU A 135 -23.92 10.58 -11.14
C GLU A 135 -23.45 9.28 -10.48
N PRO A 136 -24.37 8.34 -10.21
CA PRO A 136 -23.99 7.01 -9.70
C PRO A 136 -23.05 6.31 -10.66
N PHE A 137 -21.95 5.79 -10.13
CA PHE A 137 -20.93 5.12 -10.90
C PHE A 137 -20.35 3.93 -10.14
N LYS A 138 -20.07 2.85 -10.85
CA LYS A 138 -19.36 1.69 -10.34
C LYS A 138 -18.34 1.17 -11.35
N LEU A 139 -17.24 0.65 -10.82
CA LEU A 139 -16.12 0.20 -11.64
C LEU A 139 -16.52 -0.94 -12.60
N SER A 140 -17.44 -1.81 -12.18
CA SER A 140 -17.97 -2.90 -13.00
C SER A 140 -18.78 -2.46 -14.24
N MET A 141 -19.10 -1.18 -14.38
CA MET A 141 -19.72 -0.65 -15.60
C MET A 141 -18.72 -0.55 -16.78
N LEU A 142 -17.41 -0.56 -16.49
CA LEU A 142 -16.34 -0.47 -17.48
C LEU A 142 -15.89 -1.87 -17.95
N LYS A 143 -16.84 -2.65 -18.46
CA LYS A 143 -16.55 -4.01 -18.92
C LYS A 143 -15.72 -4.02 -20.21
N GLY A 144 -14.80 -4.97 -20.31
CA GLY A 144 -14.01 -5.23 -21.52
C GLY A 144 -12.89 -4.21 -21.78
N LYS A 145 -12.59 -3.35 -20.82
CA LYS A 145 -11.55 -2.31 -20.93
C LYS A 145 -10.42 -2.55 -19.92
N VAL A 146 -9.25 -2.06 -20.27
CA VAL A 146 -8.17 -1.89 -19.31
C VAL A 146 -8.49 -0.67 -18.45
N ILE A 147 -8.43 -0.80 -17.13
CA ILE A 147 -8.73 0.28 -16.19
C ILE A 147 -7.47 0.65 -15.44
N VAL A 148 -7.14 1.93 -15.42
CA VAL A 148 -6.14 2.52 -14.54
C VAL A 148 -6.88 3.25 -13.43
N LEU A 149 -6.97 2.63 -12.25
CA LEU A 149 -7.62 3.20 -11.07
C LEU A 149 -6.56 3.92 -10.23
N ALA A 150 -6.64 5.24 -10.18
CA ALA A 150 -5.64 6.10 -9.53
C ALA A 150 -6.22 6.77 -8.29
N PHE A 151 -5.66 6.48 -7.13
CA PHE A 151 -5.96 7.18 -5.88
C PHE A 151 -5.04 8.38 -5.72
N TRP A 152 -5.61 9.54 -5.49
CA TRP A 152 -4.89 10.80 -5.44
C TRP A 152 -5.62 11.85 -4.59
N HIS A 153 -4.96 12.97 -4.26
CA HIS A 153 -5.55 14.09 -3.54
C HIS A 153 -4.80 15.38 -3.89
N THR A 154 -5.49 16.52 -3.96
CA THR A 154 -4.85 17.81 -4.27
C THR A 154 -3.77 18.22 -3.27
N ARG A 155 -3.87 17.75 -2.01
CA ARG A 155 -2.91 18.03 -0.93
C ARG A 155 -1.88 16.93 -0.71
N MET A 156 -1.79 15.91 -1.60
CA MET A 156 -0.73 14.91 -1.49
C MET A 156 0.63 15.53 -1.79
N ARG A 157 1.68 14.92 -1.24
CA ARG A 157 3.04 15.32 -1.57
C ARG A 157 3.28 15.17 -3.08
N GLU A 158 3.86 16.21 -3.72
CA GLU A 158 4.10 16.22 -5.17
C GLU A 158 2.82 16.04 -6.03
N ALA A 159 1.70 16.62 -5.58
CA ALA A 159 0.41 16.51 -6.28
C ALA A 159 0.49 16.87 -7.76
N GLU A 160 1.14 17.97 -8.11
CA GLU A 160 1.32 18.43 -9.50
C GLU A 160 2.04 17.39 -10.36
N ARG A 161 3.12 16.80 -9.84
CA ARG A 161 3.87 15.74 -10.53
C ARG A 161 3.02 14.49 -10.73
N GLY A 162 2.29 14.04 -9.69
CA GLY A 162 1.40 12.90 -9.77
C GLY A 162 0.30 13.10 -10.81
N LEU A 163 -0.37 14.25 -10.79
CA LEU A 163 -1.41 14.59 -11.77
C LEU A 163 -0.84 14.73 -13.20
N SER A 164 0.35 15.31 -13.36
CA SER A 164 1.02 15.37 -14.67
C SER A 164 1.30 13.99 -15.26
N LEU A 165 1.74 13.03 -14.44
CA LEU A 165 1.94 11.64 -14.88
C LEU A 165 0.64 10.97 -15.30
N LEU A 166 -0.46 11.19 -14.55
CA LEU A 166 -1.79 10.67 -14.89
C LEU A 166 -2.34 11.32 -16.16
N SER A 167 -2.12 12.63 -16.38
CA SER A 167 -2.52 13.32 -17.62
C SER A 167 -1.82 12.72 -18.84
N LYS A 168 -0.51 12.52 -18.77
CA LYS A 168 0.25 11.89 -19.86
C LYS A 168 -0.28 10.49 -20.18
N LEU A 169 -0.54 9.68 -19.16
CA LEU A 169 -1.10 8.34 -19.33
C LEU A 169 -2.49 8.40 -20.00
N HIS A 170 -3.34 9.33 -19.59
CA HIS A 170 -4.65 9.53 -20.19
C HIS A 170 -4.55 9.95 -21.67
N GLU A 171 -3.67 10.87 -21.99
CA GLU A 171 -3.42 11.33 -23.36
C GLU A 171 -2.90 10.20 -24.27
N GLN A 172 -1.98 9.38 -23.75
CA GLN A 172 -1.34 8.29 -24.50
C GLN A 172 -2.28 7.10 -24.74
N HIS A 173 -3.10 6.74 -23.77
CA HIS A 173 -3.84 5.48 -23.79
C HIS A 173 -5.36 5.61 -23.80
N GLY A 174 -5.92 6.79 -23.49
CA GLY A 174 -7.38 6.99 -23.38
C GLY A 174 -8.17 6.64 -24.64
N GLN A 175 -7.58 6.85 -25.83
CA GLN A 175 -8.19 6.50 -27.13
C GLN A 175 -7.95 5.03 -27.53
N ARG A 176 -7.17 4.28 -26.77
CA ARG A 176 -6.72 2.92 -27.09
C ARG A 176 -7.44 1.84 -26.26
N GLY A 177 -8.62 2.15 -25.71
CA GLY A 177 -9.39 1.19 -24.91
C GLY A 177 -8.97 1.12 -23.44
N VAL A 178 -8.32 2.17 -22.93
CA VAL A 178 -7.92 2.32 -21.52
C VAL A 178 -8.76 3.41 -20.87
N ASP A 179 -9.41 3.09 -19.76
CA ASP A 179 -10.11 4.08 -18.93
C ASP A 179 -9.24 4.44 -17.70
N LEU A 180 -8.82 5.69 -17.61
CA LEU A 180 -8.26 6.26 -16.39
C LEU A 180 -9.41 6.71 -15.48
N ILE A 181 -9.47 6.17 -14.28
CA ILE A 181 -10.46 6.50 -13.25
C ILE A 181 -9.73 6.98 -12.01
N GLY A 182 -9.99 8.23 -11.60
CA GLY A 182 -9.47 8.75 -10.34
C GLY A 182 -10.37 8.38 -9.16
N VAL A 183 -9.78 8.32 -7.98
CA VAL A 183 -10.48 8.24 -6.69
C VAL A 183 -9.84 9.29 -5.77
N THR A 184 -10.64 10.21 -5.27
CA THR A 184 -10.13 11.25 -4.38
C THR A 184 -11.12 11.59 -3.28
N SER A 185 -10.59 11.91 -2.10
CA SER A 185 -11.34 12.46 -0.98
C SER A 185 -11.48 14.00 -1.03
N ASP A 186 -11.01 14.64 -2.10
CA ASP A 186 -11.31 16.05 -2.35
C ASP A 186 -12.82 16.24 -2.55
N SER A 187 -13.33 17.40 -2.13
CA SER A 187 -14.76 17.72 -2.24
C SER A 187 -15.21 17.78 -3.71
N LEU A 188 -16.49 17.48 -3.92
CA LEU A 188 -17.12 17.57 -5.24
C LEU A 188 -16.93 18.95 -5.89
N ALA A 189 -16.90 20.03 -5.10
CA ALA A 189 -16.65 21.38 -5.58
C ALA A 189 -15.24 21.53 -6.16
N VAL A 190 -14.23 20.97 -5.48
CA VAL A 190 -12.83 20.95 -5.96
C VAL A 190 -12.73 20.15 -7.26
N LEU A 191 -13.32 18.95 -7.29
CA LEU A 191 -13.33 18.12 -8.51
C LEU A 191 -13.95 18.82 -9.72
N ARG A 192 -15.09 19.49 -9.52
CA ARG A 192 -15.75 20.26 -10.59
C ARG A 192 -14.87 21.40 -11.11
N GLY A 193 -14.18 22.11 -10.22
CA GLY A 193 -13.23 23.17 -10.58
C GLY A 193 -12.07 22.63 -11.43
N LEU A 194 -11.44 21.55 -11.00
CA LEU A 194 -10.33 20.91 -11.72
C LEU A 194 -10.75 20.38 -13.08
N ARG A 195 -11.97 19.83 -13.18
CA ARG A 195 -12.54 19.38 -14.46
C ARG A 195 -12.85 20.55 -15.40
N ALA A 196 -13.43 21.63 -14.90
CA ALA A 196 -13.72 22.82 -15.68
C ALA A 196 -12.47 23.46 -16.29
N ASN A 197 -11.35 23.41 -15.57
CA ASN A 197 -10.04 23.90 -16.02
C ASN A 197 -9.26 22.85 -16.84
N ASN A 198 -9.87 21.71 -17.16
CA ASN A 198 -9.25 20.59 -17.89
C ASN A 198 -7.98 20.03 -17.23
N THR A 199 -7.80 20.23 -15.93
CA THR A 199 -6.67 19.70 -15.16
C THR A 199 -6.80 18.16 -14.98
N ILE A 200 -8.05 17.68 -14.83
CA ILE A 200 -8.40 16.26 -14.68
C ILE A 200 -9.48 15.88 -15.71
N PRO A 201 -9.16 15.67 -16.99
CA PRO A 201 -10.15 15.37 -18.04
C PRO A 201 -10.80 13.97 -17.88
N TRP A 202 -10.21 13.08 -17.10
CA TRP A 202 -10.73 11.74 -16.82
C TRP A 202 -11.83 11.73 -15.74
N ARG A 203 -12.57 10.62 -15.69
CA ARG A 203 -13.64 10.41 -14.71
C ARG A 203 -13.06 10.15 -13.32
N ASN A 204 -13.65 10.72 -12.28
CA ASN A 204 -13.23 10.54 -10.90
C ASN A 204 -14.40 10.16 -10.01
N PHE A 205 -14.17 9.24 -9.07
CA PHE A 205 -15.03 9.08 -7.89
C PHE A 205 -14.78 10.22 -6.91
N SER A 206 -15.87 10.82 -6.42
CA SER A 206 -15.87 11.64 -5.22
C SER A 206 -16.01 10.72 -4.01
N ASP A 207 -14.95 10.54 -3.27
CA ASP A 207 -14.85 9.63 -2.11
C ASP A 207 -14.58 10.43 -0.83
N GLU A 208 -15.38 11.48 -0.61
CA GLU A 208 -15.24 12.40 0.53
C GLU A 208 -15.32 11.69 1.89
N ASP A 209 -16.06 10.59 1.97
CA ASP A 209 -16.18 9.75 3.17
C ASP A 209 -15.11 8.65 3.28
N GLY A 210 -14.21 8.53 2.30
CA GLY A 210 -13.09 7.61 2.29
C GLY A 210 -13.47 6.12 2.20
N ARG A 211 -14.71 5.79 1.78
CA ARG A 211 -15.15 4.39 1.69
C ARG A 211 -14.37 3.58 0.67
N ILE A 212 -14.12 4.16 -0.51
CA ILE A 212 -13.36 3.47 -1.57
C ILE A 212 -11.89 3.36 -1.16
N HIS A 213 -11.31 4.41 -0.57
CA HIS A 213 -9.95 4.34 0.01
C HIS A 213 -9.85 3.22 1.05
N SER A 214 -10.81 3.13 1.96
CA SER A 214 -10.88 2.07 2.98
C SER A 214 -11.04 0.68 2.37
N GLN A 215 -11.87 0.53 1.33
CA GLN A 215 -12.08 -0.73 0.61
C GLN A 215 -10.80 -1.24 -0.04
N PHE A 216 -9.97 -0.35 -0.57
CA PHE A 216 -8.66 -0.67 -1.18
C PHE A 216 -7.49 -0.57 -0.20
N ARG A 217 -7.74 -0.33 1.10
CA ARG A 217 -6.70 -0.20 2.14
C ARG A 217 -5.61 0.82 1.76
N VAL A 218 -6.01 1.89 1.05
CA VAL A 218 -5.08 2.93 0.62
C VAL A 218 -4.65 3.78 1.81
N ARG A 219 -3.34 3.88 2.04
CA ARG A 219 -2.71 4.69 3.10
C ARG A 219 -1.80 5.76 2.53
N ASP A 220 -1.13 5.44 1.44
CA ASP A 220 -0.16 6.32 0.80
C ASP A 220 -0.67 6.77 -0.58
N LEU A 221 -0.43 8.04 -0.91
CA LEU A 221 -0.84 8.64 -2.18
C LEU A 221 0.37 9.26 -2.89
N PRO A 222 0.43 9.22 -4.22
CA PRO A 222 -0.51 8.54 -5.12
C PRO A 222 -0.26 7.04 -5.24
N ILE A 223 -1.32 6.24 -5.39
CA ILE A 223 -1.23 4.82 -5.73
C ILE A 223 -2.13 4.49 -6.92
N VAL A 224 -1.66 3.60 -7.78
CA VAL A 224 -2.35 3.19 -9.01
C VAL A 224 -2.52 1.68 -9.03
N TYR A 225 -3.72 1.23 -9.37
CA TYR A 225 -4.03 -0.15 -9.75
C TYR A 225 -4.28 -0.22 -11.25
N VAL A 226 -3.57 -1.09 -11.96
CA VAL A 226 -3.90 -1.41 -13.35
C VAL A 226 -4.68 -2.72 -13.39
N LEU A 227 -5.89 -2.67 -13.95
CA LEU A 227 -6.83 -3.78 -14.00
C LEU A 227 -7.06 -4.20 -15.45
N ASP A 228 -7.17 -5.50 -15.69
CA ASP A 228 -7.58 -6.01 -17.01
C ASP A 228 -9.10 -5.95 -17.20
N ALA A 229 -9.55 -6.46 -18.36
CA ALA A 229 -10.96 -6.49 -18.76
C ALA A 229 -11.88 -7.25 -17.79
N GLU A 230 -11.34 -8.20 -17.03
CA GLU A 230 -12.00 -8.97 -15.96
C GLU A 230 -11.81 -8.33 -14.60
N ARG A 231 -11.22 -7.15 -14.51
CA ARG A 231 -10.85 -6.42 -13.30
C ARG A 231 -9.81 -7.14 -12.43
N LYS A 232 -9.01 -8.03 -12.99
CA LYS A 232 -7.88 -8.61 -12.28
C LYS A 232 -6.75 -7.61 -12.19
N ILE A 233 -6.18 -7.48 -11.02
CA ILE A 233 -5.07 -6.58 -10.74
C ILE A 233 -3.82 -7.09 -11.46
N ARG A 234 -3.23 -6.25 -12.31
CA ARG A 234 -2.01 -6.53 -13.07
C ARG A 234 -0.80 -5.75 -12.56
N TYR A 235 -1.06 -4.58 -11.96
CA TYR A 235 -0.04 -3.75 -11.35
C TYR A 235 -0.61 -2.98 -10.15
N ILE A 236 0.24 -2.74 -9.16
CA ILE A 236 -0.02 -1.87 -8.00
C ILE A 236 1.26 -1.10 -7.72
N GLY A 237 1.17 0.22 -7.61
CA GLY A 237 2.33 1.06 -7.29
C GLY A 237 2.09 2.53 -7.61
N GLY A 238 3.15 3.33 -7.62
CA GLY A 238 3.06 4.73 -8.03
C GLY A 238 2.79 4.90 -9.52
N PRO A 239 2.27 6.08 -9.94
CA PRO A 239 2.16 6.42 -11.36
C PRO A 239 3.56 6.55 -11.99
N GLY A 240 3.70 6.13 -13.25
CA GLY A 240 4.96 6.22 -14.01
C GLY A 240 5.13 5.10 -15.01
N SER A 241 6.35 4.91 -15.49
CA SER A 241 6.68 4.00 -16.61
C SER A 241 6.25 2.55 -16.43
N PHE A 242 6.19 2.04 -15.19
CA PHE A 242 5.68 0.68 -14.96
C PHE A 242 4.17 0.55 -15.24
N VAL A 243 3.40 1.62 -15.03
CA VAL A 243 1.98 1.67 -15.44
C VAL A 243 1.89 1.59 -16.95
N ASP A 244 2.67 2.41 -17.67
CA ASP A 244 2.70 2.44 -19.14
C ASP A 244 3.09 1.07 -19.72
N LEU A 245 4.18 0.47 -19.22
CA LEU A 245 4.63 -0.87 -19.65
C LEU A 245 3.56 -1.95 -19.42
N THR A 246 2.86 -1.88 -18.27
CA THR A 246 1.80 -2.84 -17.97
C THR A 246 0.61 -2.68 -18.91
N VAL A 247 0.19 -1.44 -19.17
CA VAL A 247 -0.89 -1.10 -20.09
C VAL A 247 -0.55 -1.56 -21.51
N GLU A 248 0.65 -1.19 -22.02
CA GLU A 248 1.12 -1.61 -23.36
C GLU A 248 1.14 -3.14 -23.50
N GLY A 249 1.65 -3.85 -22.51
CA GLY A 249 1.68 -5.32 -22.50
C GLY A 249 0.29 -5.97 -22.49
N MET A 250 -0.75 -5.26 -22.09
CA MET A 250 -2.15 -5.73 -22.15
C MET A 250 -2.83 -5.37 -23.47
N LEU A 251 -2.50 -4.21 -24.06
CA LEU A 251 -3.06 -3.77 -25.34
C LEU A 251 -2.46 -4.51 -26.55
N ALA A 252 -1.27 -5.11 -26.38
CA ALA A 252 -0.60 -5.89 -27.43
C ALA A 252 -1.14 -7.32 -27.60
N LYS A 253 -2.07 -7.76 -26.75
CA LYS A 253 -2.72 -9.09 -26.79
C LYS A 253 -4.06 -9.05 -27.46
#